data_705d9e72056653858726890017f5b57f
#
_entry.id   705d9e72056653858726890017f5b57f
#
_cell.length_a   1.000
_cell.length_b   1.000
_cell.length_c   1.000
_cell.angle_alpha   90.00
_cell.angle_beta   90.00
_cell.angle_gamma   90.00
#
_symmetry.space_group_name_H-M   'P 1'
#
loop_
_entity.id
_entity.type
_entity.pdbx_description
1 polymer ?
#
loop_
_entity_poly.entity_id
_entity_poly.type
_entity_poly.pdbx_seq_one_letter_code
_entity_poly.pdbx_strand_id
1 'polypeptide(L)'
;MVRSSASLGEDLTMQDRLRFQTLDSYQVAKEIARRVHVAKISDSELRDQATRASKSCFLQLCEGLPSESAAMRRKYFVCANGSLHETVGAVDLAVTLGMMSEEHGDAIQALALRLKAMLWRLRR
;
A
#
# COMPACT_ATOMS: atom_id res chain seq x y z
N MET A 1 3.49 28.26 18.16
CA MET A 1 4.87 28.37 17.70
C MET A 1 4.92 28.25 16.18
N VAL A 2 5.60 29.17 15.55
CA VAL A 2 5.75 29.14 14.09
C VAL A 2 7.04 28.41 13.75
N ARG A 3 6.94 27.38 12.96
CA ARG A 3 8.11 26.68 12.43
C ARG A 3 8.55 27.37 11.15
N SER A 4 9.85 27.36 10.92
CA SER A 4 10.34 27.78 9.64
C SER A 4 9.89 26.81 8.55
N SER A 5 9.73 27.27 7.33
CA SER A 5 9.35 26.41 6.23
C SER A 5 10.38 25.29 5.99
N ALA A 6 11.65 25.54 6.29
CA ALA A 6 12.71 24.54 6.15
C ALA A 6 12.55 23.37 7.13
N SER A 7 12.03 23.63 8.34
CA SER A 7 11.90 22.60 9.38
C SER A 7 10.58 21.87 9.35
N LEU A 8 9.56 22.39 8.66
CA LEU A 8 8.22 21.78 8.67
C LEU A 8 8.21 20.32 8.24
N GLY A 9 8.96 19.96 7.19
CA GLY A 9 9.03 18.58 6.73
C GLY A 9 9.97 17.72 7.55
N GLU A 10 11.00 18.30 8.13
CA GLU A 10 12.03 17.59 8.88
C GLU A 10 11.64 17.26 10.30
N ASP A 11 10.84 18.14 10.93
CA ASP A 11 10.49 18.02 12.33
C ASP A 11 9.13 17.39 12.58
N LEU A 12 8.46 16.90 11.53
CA LEU A 12 7.16 16.28 11.68
C LEU A 12 7.25 14.97 12.45
N THR A 13 6.36 14.82 13.43
CA THR A 13 6.21 13.58 14.19
C THR A 13 4.90 12.91 13.79
N MET A 14 4.62 11.73 14.35
CA MET A 14 3.34 11.06 14.14
C MET A 14 2.15 11.90 14.63
N GLN A 15 2.36 12.75 15.64
CA GLN A 15 1.31 13.62 16.17
C GLN A 15 0.95 14.75 15.20
N ASP A 16 1.85 15.09 14.27
CA ASP A 16 1.62 16.14 13.27
C ASP A 16 0.91 15.63 12.03
N ARG A 17 0.54 14.36 12.02
CA ARG A 17 -0.10 13.73 10.87
C ARG A 17 -1.58 13.55 11.10
N LEU A 18 -2.32 13.34 10.03
CA LEU A 18 -3.73 12.97 10.13
C LEU A 18 -3.84 11.59 10.78
N ARG A 19 -4.91 11.38 11.54
CA ARG A 19 -5.08 10.16 12.31
C ARG A 19 -4.94 8.88 11.49
N PHE A 20 -5.54 8.84 10.30
CA PHE A 20 -5.50 7.63 9.48
C PHE A 20 -4.07 7.27 9.03
N GLN A 21 -3.17 8.25 8.98
CA GLN A 21 -1.78 8.02 8.60
C GLN A 21 -1.00 7.23 9.66
N THR A 22 -1.50 7.19 10.90
CA THR A 22 -0.85 6.45 11.99
C THR A 22 -1.28 4.99 12.07
N LEU A 23 -2.29 4.59 11.29
CA LEU A 23 -2.82 3.24 11.33
C LEU A 23 -1.89 2.23 10.66
N ASP A 24 -1.82 1.03 11.20
CA ASP A 24 -0.96 -0.03 10.67
C ASP A 24 -1.29 -0.36 9.23
N SER A 25 -2.57 -0.42 8.88
CA SER A 25 -3.00 -0.74 7.51
C SER A 25 -2.46 0.29 6.50
N TYR A 26 -2.49 1.56 6.86
CA TYR A 26 -1.92 2.62 6.05
C TYR A 26 -0.42 2.42 5.86
N GLN A 27 0.30 2.15 6.95
CA GLN A 27 1.75 1.98 6.92
C GLN A 27 2.14 0.73 6.11
N VAL A 28 1.41 -0.37 6.25
CA VAL A 28 1.69 -1.60 5.50
C VAL A 28 1.43 -1.39 4.01
N ALA A 29 0.31 -0.75 3.64
CA ALA A 29 0.01 -0.48 2.23
C ALA A 29 1.06 0.42 1.60
N LYS A 30 1.52 1.43 2.33
CA LYS A 30 2.58 2.34 1.87
C LYS A 30 3.89 1.58 1.66
N GLU A 31 4.24 0.68 2.57
CA GLU A 31 5.46 -0.11 2.46
C GLU A 31 5.41 -1.07 1.26
N ILE A 32 4.25 -1.66 0.98
CA ILE A 32 4.09 -2.50 -0.21
C ILE A 32 4.39 -1.71 -1.47
N ALA A 33 3.81 -0.52 -1.60
CA ALA A 33 4.05 0.34 -2.76
C ALA A 33 5.53 0.72 -2.89
N ARG A 34 6.18 1.04 -1.77
CA ARG A 34 7.60 1.36 -1.77
C ARG A 34 8.44 0.16 -2.22
N ARG A 35 8.15 -1.03 -1.71
CA ARG A 35 8.90 -2.24 -2.07
C ARG A 35 8.72 -2.63 -3.54
N VAL A 36 7.53 -2.46 -4.08
CA VAL A 36 7.28 -2.67 -5.51
C VAL A 36 8.15 -1.71 -6.33
N HIS A 37 8.20 -0.46 -5.92
CA HIS A 37 9.00 0.55 -6.63
C HIS A 37 10.50 0.25 -6.59
N VAL A 38 11.05 -0.07 -5.41
CA VAL A 38 12.50 -0.30 -5.26
C VAL A 38 12.95 -1.64 -5.85
N ALA A 39 12.03 -2.59 -6.03
CA ALA A 39 12.35 -3.89 -6.61
C ALA A 39 12.78 -3.79 -8.08
N LYS A 40 12.37 -2.75 -8.77
CA LYS A 40 12.76 -2.49 -10.18
C LYS A 40 12.52 -3.71 -11.07
N ILE A 41 11.27 -4.16 -11.11
CA ILE A 41 10.88 -5.27 -11.99
C ILE A 41 11.37 -4.97 -13.41
N SER A 42 12.12 -5.90 -13.99
CA SER A 42 12.81 -5.64 -15.27
C SER A 42 11.86 -5.55 -16.47
N ASP A 43 10.76 -6.28 -16.45
CA ASP A 43 9.75 -6.19 -17.50
C ASP A 43 8.88 -4.95 -17.30
N SER A 44 8.79 -4.11 -18.34
CA SER A 44 8.07 -2.85 -18.24
C SER A 44 6.56 -3.03 -17.99
N GLU A 45 5.96 -4.05 -18.63
CA GLU A 45 4.53 -4.32 -18.49
C GLU A 45 4.18 -4.75 -17.07
N LEU A 46 4.92 -5.72 -16.51
CA LEU A 46 4.70 -6.18 -15.15
C LEU A 46 5.05 -5.10 -14.13
N ARG A 47 6.08 -4.33 -14.39
CA ARG A 47 6.44 -3.19 -13.54
C ARG A 47 5.31 -2.18 -13.46
N ASP A 48 4.74 -1.81 -14.60
CA ASP A 48 3.64 -0.85 -14.66
C ASP A 48 2.39 -1.41 -13.98
N GLN A 49 2.10 -2.69 -14.18
CA GLN A 49 0.96 -3.36 -13.56
C GLN A 49 1.10 -3.37 -12.04
N ALA A 50 2.23 -3.80 -11.51
CA ALA A 50 2.48 -3.84 -10.07
C ALA A 50 2.46 -2.44 -9.45
N THR A 51 3.05 -1.47 -10.14
CA THR A 51 3.10 -0.08 -9.69
C THR A 51 1.70 0.51 -9.60
N ARG A 52 0.89 0.37 -10.64
CA ARG A 52 -0.48 0.89 -10.64
C ARG A 52 -1.34 0.20 -9.59
N ALA A 53 -1.24 -1.12 -9.50
CA ALA A 53 -2.06 -1.89 -8.54
C ALA A 53 -1.71 -1.53 -7.09
N SER A 54 -0.42 -1.43 -6.76
CA SER A 54 -0.01 -1.09 -5.40
C SER A 54 -0.39 0.35 -5.03
N LYS A 55 -0.29 1.28 -5.95
CA LYS A 55 -0.76 2.65 -5.75
C LYS A 55 -2.28 2.68 -5.56
N SER A 56 -3.02 1.94 -6.38
CA SER A 56 -4.48 1.87 -6.27
C SER A 56 -4.90 1.33 -4.91
N CYS A 57 -4.26 0.25 -4.45
CA CYS A 57 -4.52 -0.33 -3.14
C CYS A 57 -4.34 0.73 -2.04
N PHE A 58 -3.22 1.43 -2.07
CA PHE A 58 -2.91 2.47 -1.09
C PHE A 58 -3.92 3.61 -1.13
N LEU A 59 -4.23 4.13 -2.31
CA LEU A 59 -5.14 5.26 -2.45
C LEU A 59 -6.57 4.91 -2.07
N GLN A 60 -7.04 3.70 -2.40
CA GLN A 60 -8.36 3.23 -1.98
C GLN A 60 -8.45 3.13 -0.45
N LEU A 61 -7.39 2.68 0.19
CA LEU A 61 -7.33 2.65 1.64
C LEU A 61 -7.40 4.06 2.23
N CYS A 62 -6.70 5.01 1.64
CA CYS A 62 -6.73 6.41 2.07
C CYS A 62 -8.14 7.02 1.96
N GLU A 63 -8.92 6.60 0.97
CA GLU A 63 -10.31 7.04 0.82
C GLU A 63 -11.23 6.38 1.85
N GLY A 64 -11.00 5.12 2.13
CA GLY A 64 -11.86 4.33 3.02
C GLY A 64 -11.66 4.64 4.51
N LEU A 65 -10.43 4.80 4.95
CA LEU A 65 -10.11 4.95 6.38
C LEU A 65 -10.82 6.13 7.05
N PRO A 66 -10.86 7.33 6.45
CA PRO A 66 -11.52 8.47 7.10
C PRO A 66 -13.02 8.54 6.81
N SER A 67 -13.56 7.69 5.95
CA SER A 67 -14.97 7.76 5.58
C SER A 67 -15.88 7.44 6.77
N GLU A 68 -16.89 8.27 6.98
CA GLU A 68 -17.88 8.08 8.05
C GLU A 68 -19.00 7.12 7.64
N SER A 69 -19.25 6.96 6.34
CA SER A 69 -20.25 6.05 5.83
C SER A 69 -19.73 4.61 5.83
N ALA A 70 -20.45 3.71 6.50
CA ALA A 70 -20.08 2.29 6.53
C ALA A 70 -20.10 1.68 5.13
N ALA A 71 -21.08 2.05 4.31
CA ALA A 71 -21.18 1.56 2.93
C ALA A 71 -20.01 2.02 2.08
N MET A 72 -19.61 3.29 2.21
CA MET A 72 -18.46 3.82 1.46
C MET A 72 -17.15 3.21 1.93
N ARG A 73 -16.97 3.04 3.24
CA ARG A 73 -15.78 2.38 3.78
C ARG A 73 -15.65 0.97 3.20
N ARG A 74 -16.75 0.21 3.27
CA ARG A 74 -16.76 -1.16 2.74
C ARG A 74 -16.38 -1.19 1.26
N LYS A 75 -16.94 -0.28 0.46
CA LYS A 75 -16.64 -0.17 -0.96
C LYS A 75 -15.14 0.02 -1.20
N TYR A 76 -14.54 0.98 -0.50
CA TYR A 76 -13.13 1.28 -0.69
C TYR A 76 -12.22 0.14 -0.22
N PHE A 77 -12.56 -0.53 0.88
CA PHE A 77 -11.75 -1.65 1.36
C PHE A 77 -11.86 -2.88 0.44
N VAL A 78 -13.02 -3.12 -0.13
CA VAL A 78 -13.18 -4.18 -1.14
C VAL A 78 -12.36 -3.87 -2.38
N CYS A 79 -12.38 -2.62 -2.84
CA CYS A 79 -11.56 -2.19 -3.98
C CYS A 79 -10.06 -2.28 -3.67
N ALA A 80 -9.65 -1.87 -2.46
CA ALA A 80 -8.26 -1.99 -2.04
C ALA A 80 -7.80 -3.46 -2.04
N ASN A 81 -8.64 -4.36 -1.57
CA ASN A 81 -8.34 -5.79 -1.57
C ASN A 81 -8.18 -6.34 -3.00
N GLY A 82 -9.01 -5.90 -3.93
CA GLY A 82 -8.86 -6.26 -5.35
C GLY A 82 -7.54 -5.81 -5.92
N SER A 83 -7.16 -4.57 -5.65
CA SER A 83 -5.86 -4.02 -6.09
C SER A 83 -4.68 -4.73 -5.42
N LEU A 84 -4.85 -5.15 -4.16
CA LEU A 84 -3.83 -5.93 -3.46
C LEU A 84 -3.59 -7.27 -4.17
N HIS A 85 -4.65 -7.95 -4.58
CA HIS A 85 -4.54 -9.21 -5.31
C HIS A 85 -3.84 -9.03 -6.65
N GLU A 86 -4.14 -7.95 -7.36
CA GLU A 86 -3.44 -7.63 -8.61
C GLU A 86 -1.95 -7.39 -8.38
N THR A 87 -1.61 -6.71 -7.29
CA THR A 87 -0.21 -6.45 -6.92
C THR A 87 0.52 -7.78 -6.69
N VAL A 88 -0.08 -8.65 -5.87
CA VAL A 88 0.51 -9.96 -5.56
C VAL A 88 0.67 -10.80 -6.82
N GLY A 89 -0.34 -10.81 -7.68
CA GLY A 89 -0.27 -11.57 -8.93
C GLY A 89 0.86 -11.11 -9.84
N ALA A 90 1.00 -9.79 -10.03
CA ALA A 90 2.07 -9.23 -10.85
C ALA A 90 3.45 -9.53 -10.26
N VAL A 91 3.60 -9.39 -8.94
CA VAL A 91 4.86 -9.67 -8.25
C VAL A 91 5.22 -11.16 -8.33
N ASP A 92 4.25 -12.02 -8.08
CA ASP A 92 4.46 -13.47 -8.14
C ASP A 92 4.88 -13.91 -9.53
N LEU A 93 4.23 -13.39 -10.55
CA LEU A 93 4.62 -13.68 -11.94
C LEU A 93 6.00 -13.14 -12.25
N ALA A 94 6.33 -11.94 -11.82
CA ALA A 94 7.66 -11.35 -12.02
C ALA A 94 8.77 -12.23 -11.40
N VAL A 95 8.55 -12.75 -10.20
CA VAL A 95 9.49 -13.67 -9.55
C VAL A 95 9.61 -14.96 -10.36
N THR A 96 8.48 -15.53 -10.76
CA THR A 96 8.44 -16.78 -11.54
C THR A 96 9.23 -16.66 -12.85
N LEU A 97 9.15 -15.49 -13.49
CA LEU A 97 9.82 -15.25 -14.77
C LEU A 97 11.26 -14.73 -14.62
N GLY A 98 11.77 -14.67 -13.39
CA GLY A 98 13.14 -14.21 -13.14
C GLY A 98 13.35 -12.71 -13.29
N MET A 99 12.27 -11.93 -13.26
CA MET A 99 12.31 -10.47 -13.43
C MET A 99 12.37 -9.70 -12.13
N MET A 100 12.38 -10.42 -11.02
CA MET A 100 12.39 -9.88 -9.67
C MET A 100 12.95 -10.95 -8.74
N SER A 101 13.70 -10.56 -7.70
CA SER A 101 14.27 -11.52 -6.76
C SER A 101 13.20 -12.15 -5.87
N GLU A 102 13.43 -13.42 -5.48
CA GLU A 102 12.54 -14.09 -4.51
C GLU A 102 12.49 -13.34 -3.20
N GLU A 103 13.62 -12.77 -2.76
CA GLU A 103 13.68 -12.01 -1.51
C GLU A 103 12.71 -10.84 -1.52
N HIS A 104 12.70 -10.05 -2.59
CA HIS A 104 11.74 -8.95 -2.73
C HIS A 104 10.31 -9.47 -2.80
N GLY A 105 10.10 -10.56 -3.53
CA GLY A 105 8.78 -11.17 -3.67
C GLY A 105 8.23 -11.66 -2.33
N ASP A 106 9.05 -12.34 -1.54
CA ASP A 106 8.66 -12.87 -0.24
C ASP A 106 8.33 -11.75 0.74
N ALA A 107 9.10 -10.66 0.73
CA ALA A 107 8.84 -9.51 1.58
C ALA A 107 7.48 -8.88 1.26
N ILE A 108 7.18 -8.71 -0.02
CA ILE A 108 5.88 -8.16 -0.46
C ILE A 108 4.75 -9.12 -0.10
N GLN A 109 4.95 -10.42 -0.29
CA GLN A 109 3.96 -11.43 0.04
C GLN A 109 3.59 -11.40 1.53
N ALA A 110 4.59 -11.31 2.40
CA ALA A 110 4.36 -11.24 3.84
C ALA A 110 3.54 -10.01 4.24
N LEU A 111 3.88 -8.86 3.67
CA LEU A 111 3.14 -7.62 3.91
C LEU A 111 1.71 -7.70 3.36
N ALA A 112 1.54 -8.32 2.20
CA ALA A 112 0.22 -8.47 1.58
C ALA A 112 -0.71 -9.34 2.43
N LEU A 113 -0.19 -10.42 3.01
CA LEU A 113 -0.98 -11.26 3.91
C LEU A 113 -1.45 -10.48 5.14
N ARG A 114 -0.58 -9.66 5.71
CA ARG A 114 -0.95 -8.80 6.85
C ARG A 114 -2.03 -7.80 6.44
N LEU A 115 -1.85 -7.13 5.31
CA LEU A 115 -2.82 -6.13 4.85
C LEU A 115 -4.16 -6.76 4.53
N LYS A 116 -4.17 -7.93 3.90
CA LYS A 116 -5.41 -8.66 3.60
C LYS A 116 -6.23 -8.91 4.87
N ALA A 117 -5.57 -9.36 5.93
CA ALA A 117 -6.23 -9.62 7.20
C ALA A 117 -6.79 -8.33 7.81
N MET A 118 -6.06 -7.22 7.73
CA MET A 118 -6.51 -5.92 8.20
C MET A 118 -7.72 -5.41 7.41
N LEU A 119 -7.67 -5.52 6.08
CA LEU A 119 -8.77 -5.10 5.21
C LEU A 119 -10.04 -5.89 5.49
N TRP A 120 -9.89 -7.19 5.75
CA TRP A 120 -11.04 -8.04 6.10
C TRP A 120 -11.74 -7.52 7.36
N ARG A 121 -10.98 -7.14 8.39
CA ARG A 121 -11.55 -6.60 9.63
C ARG A 121 -12.17 -5.23 9.43
N LEU A 122 -11.51 -4.38 8.64
CA LEU A 122 -11.95 -3.00 8.40
C LEU A 122 -13.25 -2.93 7.59
N ARG A 123 -13.51 -3.91 6.73
CA ARG A 123 -14.68 -3.90 5.85
C ARG A 123 -16.01 -4.18 6.57
N ARG A 124 -15.98 -4.62 7.82
CA ARG A 124 -17.17 -4.94 8.59
C ARG A 124 -17.99 -3.69 9.02
#